data_44b612250fb4134bf097845cf8eaacd2
#
_entry.id   44b612250fb4134bf097845cf8eaacd2
#
_cell.length_a   1.000
_cell.length_b   1.000
_cell.length_c   1.000
_cell.angle_alpha   90.00
_cell.angle_beta   90.00
_cell.angle_gamma   90.00
#
_symmetry.space_group_name_H-M   'P 1'
#
loop_
_entity.id
_entity.type
_entity.pdbx_description
1 polymer ?
#
loop_
_entity_poly.entity_id
_entity_poly.type
_entity_poly.pdbx_seq_one_letter_code
_entity_poly.pdbx_strand_id
1 'polypeptide(L)' 'MNDYLPVNCEFHDVLESLATRRKRIVVHYHAGDGSLRSAESVITDVFAKSGADWLSLDGVTTVRLDHIHSVDGIARKDFD' A
#
# COMPACT_ATOMS: atom_id res chain seq x y z
N MET A 1 0.30 1.11 -22.11
CA MET A 1 0.69 2.26 -21.29
C MET A 1 0.33 2.02 -19.84
N ASN A 2 1.21 2.38 -18.93
CA ASN A 2 1.00 2.20 -17.51
C ASN A 2 0.13 3.34 -16.97
N ASP A 3 -0.94 3.01 -16.24
CA ASP A 3 -1.85 3.99 -15.64
C ASP A 3 -1.58 4.23 -14.16
N TYR A 4 -0.40 3.79 -13.68
CA TYR A 4 -0.01 3.97 -12.28
C TYR A 4 0.11 5.44 -11.92
N LEU A 5 -0.49 5.83 -10.79
CA LEU A 5 -0.40 7.18 -10.23
C LEU A 5 0.55 7.14 -9.03
N PRO A 6 1.75 7.72 -9.15
CA PRO A 6 2.71 7.70 -8.04
C PRO A 6 2.12 8.31 -6.78
N VAL A 7 2.35 7.66 -5.64
CA VAL A 7 1.91 8.19 -4.36
C VAL A 7 2.91 9.23 -3.85
N ASN A 8 2.46 10.07 -2.93
CA ASN A 8 3.31 11.08 -2.30
C ASN A 8 4.48 10.39 -1.57
N CYS A 9 5.67 11.00 -1.63
CA CYS A 9 6.86 10.45 -0.99
C CYS A 9 6.69 10.25 0.51
N GLU A 10 5.97 11.15 1.18
CA GLU A 10 5.72 11.03 2.62
C GLU A 10 4.87 9.81 2.93
N PHE A 11 3.88 9.52 2.10
CA PHE A 11 3.07 8.31 2.26
C PHE A 11 3.91 7.06 2.02
N HIS A 12 4.76 7.09 1.01
CA HIS A 12 5.69 6.00 0.73
C HIS A 12 6.59 5.72 1.94
N ASP A 13 7.09 6.79 2.59
CA ASP A 13 7.92 6.67 3.78
C ASP A 13 7.15 6.04 4.95
N VAL A 14 5.86 6.37 5.10
CA VAL A 14 5.01 5.74 6.12
C VAL A 14 4.96 4.23 5.89
N LEU A 15 4.76 3.80 4.65
CA LEU A 15 4.71 2.38 4.32
C LEU A 15 6.03 1.67 4.61
N GLU A 16 7.14 2.29 4.25
CA GLU A 16 8.46 1.72 4.52
C GLU A 16 8.75 1.64 6.02
N SER A 17 8.34 2.65 6.78
CA SER A 17 8.48 2.65 8.24
C SER A 17 7.68 1.51 8.87
N LEU A 18 6.45 1.31 8.42
CA LEU A 18 5.62 0.21 8.93
C LEU A 18 6.20 -1.15 8.56
N ALA A 19 6.78 -1.26 7.37
CA ALA A 19 7.46 -2.49 6.94
C ALA A 19 8.67 -2.78 7.85
N THR A 20 9.46 -1.77 8.15
CA THR A 20 10.65 -1.91 9.00
C THR A 20 10.27 -2.33 10.41
N ARG A 21 9.21 -1.77 10.95
CA ARG A 21 8.73 -2.09 12.30
C ARG A 21 8.07 -3.45 12.39
N ARG A 22 7.64 -4.00 11.25
CA ARG A 22 6.87 -5.24 11.19
C ARG A 22 5.62 -5.19 12.07
N LYS A 23 4.99 -4.02 12.13
CA LYS A 23 3.79 -3.82 12.91
C LYS A 23 2.59 -4.44 12.19
N ARG A 24 1.72 -5.14 12.93
CA ARG A 24 0.47 -5.63 12.37
C ARG A 24 -0.51 -4.45 12.23
N ILE A 25 -1.02 -4.26 11.03
CA ILE A 25 -1.84 -3.10 10.68
C ILE A 25 -3.03 -3.53 9.84
N VAL A 26 -4.01 -2.62 9.71
CA VAL A 26 -5.13 -2.83 8.80
C VAL A 26 -4.92 -1.94 7.57
N VAL A 27 -4.98 -2.56 6.39
CA VAL A 27 -4.87 -1.87 5.11
C VAL A 27 -6.23 -1.90 4.43
N HIS A 28 -6.72 -0.74 4.01
CA HIS A 28 -7.91 -0.63 3.17
C HIS A 28 -7.46 -0.28 1.76
N TYR A 29 -7.90 -1.05 0.78
CA TYR A 29 -7.44 -0.88 -0.60
C TYR A 29 -8.53 -1.28 -1.59
N HIS A 30 -8.38 -0.82 -2.83
CA HIS A 30 -9.30 -1.17 -3.91
C HIS A 30 -8.75 -2.38 -4.66
N ALA A 31 -9.58 -3.41 -4.79
CA ALA A 31 -9.24 -4.59 -5.59
C ALA A 31 -9.36 -4.27 -7.09
N GLY A 32 -8.94 -5.20 -7.94
CA GLY A 32 -8.96 -5.00 -9.39
C GLY A 32 -10.34 -4.74 -9.97
N ASP A 33 -11.39 -5.18 -9.29
CA ASP A 33 -12.78 -4.94 -9.70
C ASP A 33 -13.35 -3.60 -9.17
N GLY A 34 -12.51 -2.82 -8.46
CA GLY A 34 -12.91 -1.55 -7.88
C GLY A 34 -13.54 -1.63 -6.50
N SER A 35 -13.77 -2.83 -5.97
CA SER A 35 -14.37 -2.98 -4.63
C SER A 35 -13.36 -2.63 -3.55
N LEU A 36 -13.85 -2.02 -2.46
CA LEU A 36 -13.01 -1.71 -1.30
C LEU A 36 -12.85 -2.95 -0.44
N ARG A 37 -11.60 -3.28 -0.11
CA ARG A 37 -11.27 -4.44 0.71
C ARG A 37 -10.41 -4.02 1.87
N SER A 38 -10.36 -4.86 2.90
CA SER A 38 -9.47 -4.63 4.04
C SER A 38 -8.73 -5.92 4.37
N ALA A 39 -7.50 -5.75 4.88
CA ALA A 39 -6.68 -6.88 5.34
C ALA A 39 -5.92 -6.44 6.57
N GLU A 40 -5.92 -7.29 7.60
CA GLU A 40 -5.07 -7.09 8.76
C GLU A 40 -3.82 -7.94 8.57
N SER A 41 -2.67 -7.29 8.51
CA SER A 41 -1.45 -7.97 8.10
C SER A 41 -0.21 -7.15 8.46
N VAL A 42 0.94 -7.77 8.24
CA VAL A 42 2.24 -7.12 8.36
C VAL A 42 2.75 -6.82 6.97
N ILE A 43 3.23 -5.60 6.75
CA ILE A 43 3.90 -5.26 5.49
C ILE A 43 5.26 -5.93 5.48
N THR A 44 5.49 -6.81 4.51
CA THR A 44 6.75 -7.54 4.40
C THR A 44 7.72 -6.90 3.42
N ASP A 45 7.22 -6.10 2.48
CA ASP A 45 8.08 -5.43 1.50
C ASP A 45 7.33 -4.29 0.82
N VAL A 46 8.09 -3.31 0.35
CA VAL A 46 7.62 -2.25 -0.54
C VAL A 46 8.61 -2.27 -1.71
N PHE A 47 8.13 -2.49 -2.93
CA PHE A 47 9.00 -2.72 -4.07
C PHE A 47 8.42 -2.13 -5.35
N ALA A 48 9.30 -1.94 -6.34
CA ALA A 48 8.92 -1.45 -7.66
C ALA A 48 8.95 -2.60 -8.66
N LYS A 49 7.93 -2.68 -9.51
CA LYS A 49 7.84 -3.71 -10.55
C LYS A 49 6.95 -3.20 -11.68
N SER A 50 7.40 -3.38 -12.90
CA SER A 50 6.62 -3.07 -14.11
C SER A 50 6.09 -1.64 -14.13
N GLY A 51 6.90 -0.69 -13.67
CA GLY A 51 6.55 0.73 -13.70
C GLY A 51 5.61 1.20 -12.60
N ALA A 52 5.37 0.39 -11.60
CA ALA A 52 4.53 0.73 -10.45
C ALA A 52 5.21 0.33 -9.15
N ASP A 53 4.79 0.94 -8.06
CA ASP A 53 5.23 0.53 -6.72
C ASP A 53 4.16 -0.33 -6.08
N TRP A 54 4.60 -1.33 -5.33
CA TRP A 54 3.75 -2.36 -4.74
C TRP A 54 4.06 -2.57 -3.28
N LEU A 55 3.04 -3.03 -2.56
CA LEU A 55 3.12 -3.40 -1.15
C LEU A 55 2.87 -4.90 -1.05
N SER A 56 3.74 -5.60 -0.31
CA SER A 56 3.53 -7.03 -0.03
C SER A 56 3.04 -7.21 1.40
N LEU A 57 1.95 -7.96 1.56
CA LEU A 57 1.34 -8.27 2.86
C LEU A 57 1.53 -9.75 3.16
N ASP A 58 2.17 -10.06 4.29
CA ASP A 58 2.47 -11.43 4.73
C ASP A 58 3.21 -12.27 3.67
N GLY A 59 3.84 -11.62 2.71
CA GLY A 59 4.55 -12.31 1.63
C GLY A 59 3.65 -13.00 0.62
N VAL A 60 2.34 -12.79 0.70
CA VAL A 60 1.35 -13.51 -0.13
C VAL A 60 0.55 -12.56 -1.02
N THR A 61 0.02 -11.48 -0.43
CA THR A 61 -0.85 -10.54 -1.13
C THR A 61 -0.05 -9.31 -1.54
N THR A 62 -0.18 -8.89 -2.80
CA THR A 62 0.43 -7.65 -3.26
C THR A 62 -0.64 -6.63 -3.63
N VAL A 63 -0.39 -5.37 -3.28
CA VAL A 63 -1.31 -4.26 -3.55
C VAL A 63 -0.51 -3.14 -4.18
N ARG A 64 -0.99 -2.60 -5.29
CA ARG A 64 -0.36 -1.44 -5.93
C ARG A 64 -0.59 -0.21 -5.07
N LEU A 65 0.42 0.63 -4.86
CA LEU A 65 0.34 1.72 -3.89
C LEU A 65 -0.77 2.73 -4.22
N ASP A 66 -1.04 2.97 -5.50
CA ASP A 66 -2.11 3.89 -5.89
C ASP A 66 -3.52 3.33 -5.64
N HIS A 67 -3.63 2.05 -5.30
CA HIS A 67 -4.90 1.43 -4.93
C HIS A 67 -5.15 1.45 -3.42
N ILE A 68 -4.18 1.86 -2.62
CA ILE A 68 -4.34 1.93 -1.16
C ILE A 68 -5.22 3.12 -0.81
N HIS A 69 -6.26 2.86 0.00
CA HIS A 69 -7.11 3.90 0.55
C HIS A 69 -6.53 4.42 1.88
N SER A 70 -6.19 3.52 2.78
CA SER A 70 -5.60 3.86 4.07
C SER A 70 -4.77 2.71 4.61
N VAL A 71 -3.84 3.02 5.51
CA VAL A 71 -2.99 2.05 6.17
C VAL A 71 -2.82 2.49 7.62
N ASP A 72 -3.11 1.58 8.57
CA ASP A 72 -3.02 1.84 10.01
C ASP A 72 -3.79 3.11 10.41
N GLY A 73 -4.96 3.34 9.79
CA GLY A 73 -5.79 4.51 10.05
C GLY A 73 -5.32 5.79 9.38
N ILE A 74 -4.23 5.73 8.61
CA ILE A 74 -3.68 6.89 7.90
C ILE A 74 -4.16 6.86 6.47
N ALA A 75 -4.96 7.84 6.08
CA ALA A 75 -5.51 7.88 4.72
C ALA A 75 -4.49 8.42 3.73
N ARG A 76 -4.36 7.76 2.58
CA ARG A 76 -3.43 8.20 1.53
C ARG A 76 -3.73 9.62 1.08
N LYS A 77 -5.00 9.96 0.96
CA LYS A 77 -5.41 11.29 0.50
C LYS A 77 -4.94 12.43 1.42
N ASP A 78 -4.61 12.14 2.67
CA ASP A 78 -4.12 13.15 3.61
C ASP A 78 -2.73 13.67 3.23
N PHE A 79 -2.06 13.00 2.30
CA PHE A 79 -0.73 13.36 1.80
C PHE A 79 -0.77 13.96 0.40
N ASP A 80 -1.93 14.04 -0.20
CA ASP A 80 -2.06 14.57 -1.58
C ASP A 80 -2.19 16.09 -1.61
#